data_2c7a416b913014a17c2e40be28e2a1f6
#
_entry.id   2c7a416b913014a17c2e40be28e2a1f6
#
_cell.length_a   1.000
_cell.length_b   1.000
_cell.length_c   1.000
_cell.angle_alpha   90.00
_cell.angle_beta   90.00
_cell.angle_gamma   90.00
#
_symmetry.space_group_name_H-M   'P 1'
#
loop_
_entity.id
_entity.type
_entity.pdbx_description
1 polymer ?
#
loop_
_entity_poly.entity_id
_entity_poly.type
_entity_poly.pdbx_seq_one_letter_code
_entity_poly.pdbx_strand_id
1 'polypeptide(L)'
;MLNAPTFIRSPRPCDHSLAQAASIVRDRSDRWWLIEVERGKVARMITATVTSVVVVRRLECKATAMSNQARVSNGLLWVFIVLYVLMGASRLLHNPHLQRLMPFISVAILMGFAIVHGIRRYGWRHFVVFFIVAFVISWSYETLSILTGFPFGHYVYTDNLGPKLWLVPLLIMPAYFSMGYIAWTLAHVLLDRYDDRLAGAEVVLVPALASFVMVMWDLCIDPASSTISGSWIWRDGGGYFGVPLVNFLGWYLCVFTIYLMFALYLQRSAEWTRATNLRDRSTWTLPALMYAAVMLPRLLEPAVSDSVQVTSNDGHVWWTGDIHAASALVALFTMLFVTVLALVRVSRNPALH
;
A
#
# COMPACT_ATOMS: atom_id res chain seq x y z
N MET A 1 -60.19 -17.92 -24.42
CA MET A 1 -59.07 -18.84 -24.24
C MET A 1 -57.85 -17.97 -23.93
N LEU A 2 -57.49 -17.91 -22.68
CA LEU A 2 -56.36 -17.09 -22.20
C LEU A 2 -55.05 -17.90 -22.33
N ASN A 3 -54.16 -17.46 -23.21
CA ASN A 3 -52.84 -18.08 -23.39
C ASN A 3 -51.98 -17.87 -22.14
N ALA A 4 -51.40 -18.95 -21.65
CA ALA A 4 -50.48 -18.97 -20.54
C ALA A 4 -49.21 -18.11 -20.79
N PRO A 5 -48.67 -17.46 -19.78
CA PRO A 5 -47.47 -16.63 -19.95
C PRO A 5 -46.25 -17.52 -20.22
N THR A 6 -45.56 -17.27 -21.31
CA THR A 6 -44.29 -17.90 -21.65
C THR A 6 -43.23 -17.41 -20.68
N PHE A 7 -42.66 -18.31 -19.87
CA PHE A 7 -41.51 -18.06 -19.03
C PHE A 7 -40.27 -17.80 -19.92
N ILE A 8 -39.83 -16.58 -20.02
CA ILE A 8 -38.54 -16.25 -20.62
C ILE A 8 -37.50 -16.29 -19.51
N ARG A 9 -36.49 -17.16 -19.62
CA ARG A 9 -35.35 -17.23 -18.75
C ARG A 9 -34.77 -15.82 -18.60
N SER A 10 -34.53 -15.37 -17.35
CA SER A 10 -33.85 -14.12 -17.10
C SER A 10 -32.45 -14.17 -17.73
N PRO A 11 -32.06 -13.19 -18.55
CA PRO A 11 -30.71 -13.13 -19.08
C PRO A 11 -29.71 -12.95 -17.94
N ARG A 12 -28.55 -13.57 -18.08
CA ARG A 12 -27.45 -13.41 -17.13
C ARG A 12 -27.14 -11.91 -16.96
N PRO A 13 -26.81 -11.44 -15.76
CA PRO A 13 -26.43 -10.06 -15.57
C PRO A 13 -25.19 -9.75 -16.45
N CYS A 14 -25.26 -8.63 -17.18
CA CYS A 14 -24.21 -8.12 -18.06
C CYS A 14 -24.10 -8.64 -19.49
N ASP A 15 -25.16 -9.24 -20.05
CA ASP A 15 -25.16 -9.62 -21.47
C ASP A 15 -25.41 -8.40 -22.40
N HIS A 16 -24.49 -8.15 -23.35
CA HIS A 16 -24.37 -6.87 -24.09
C HIS A 16 -25.16 -6.81 -25.41
N SER A 17 -26.04 -7.75 -25.75
CA SER A 17 -26.73 -7.74 -27.04
C SER A 17 -27.97 -6.85 -27.04
N LEU A 18 -27.99 -5.86 -27.93
CA LEU A 18 -29.11 -4.94 -28.16
C LEU A 18 -30.42 -5.63 -28.60
N ALA A 19 -30.34 -6.86 -29.09
CA ALA A 19 -31.50 -7.66 -29.55
C ALA A 19 -32.40 -8.13 -28.38
N GLN A 20 -31.87 -8.18 -27.14
CA GLN A 20 -32.63 -8.61 -25.96
C GLN A 20 -33.33 -7.48 -25.22
N ALA A 21 -33.00 -6.22 -25.50
CA ALA A 21 -33.61 -5.07 -24.83
C ALA A 21 -35.13 -4.95 -25.06
N ALA A 22 -35.61 -5.41 -26.20
CA ALA A 22 -37.05 -5.39 -26.54
C ALA A 22 -37.88 -6.39 -25.71
N SER A 23 -37.28 -7.46 -25.18
CA SER A 23 -37.99 -8.48 -24.40
C SER A 23 -38.14 -8.13 -22.91
N ILE A 24 -37.47 -7.08 -22.43
CA ILE A 24 -37.47 -6.69 -21.03
C ILE A 24 -38.65 -5.80 -20.64
N VAL A 25 -39.32 -5.27 -21.61
CA VAL A 25 -40.42 -4.31 -21.42
C VAL A 25 -41.75 -5.00 -21.03
N ARG A 26 -41.79 -6.30 -20.90
CA ARG A 26 -42.97 -7.05 -20.45
C ARG A 26 -42.87 -7.46 -18.98
N ASP A 27 -43.27 -6.60 -18.09
CA ASP A 27 -43.52 -6.98 -16.72
C ASP A 27 -45.01 -7.10 -16.43
N ARG A 28 -45.36 -7.94 -15.42
CA ARG A 28 -46.71 -8.41 -15.11
C ARG A 28 -47.68 -7.30 -14.62
N SER A 29 -47.22 -6.12 -14.34
CA SER A 29 -48.07 -4.99 -13.93
C SER A 29 -48.50 -4.12 -15.09
N ASP A 30 -48.17 -4.52 -16.30
CA ASP A 30 -48.07 -3.66 -17.41
C ASP A 30 -49.34 -3.53 -18.20
N ARG A 31 -49.90 -2.46 -18.06
CA ARG A 31 -50.99 -1.97 -18.85
C ARG A 31 -50.47 -1.33 -20.14
N TRP A 32 -49.71 -2.09 -20.91
CA TRP A 32 -49.10 -1.71 -22.20
C TRP A 32 -50.07 -1.66 -23.38
N TRP A 33 -51.37 -1.79 -23.11
CA TRP A 33 -52.43 -1.44 -24.03
C TRP A 33 -52.38 0.04 -24.49
N LEU A 34 -51.44 0.82 -24.00
CA LEU A 34 -51.09 2.18 -24.46
C LEU A 34 -50.40 2.22 -25.82
N ILE A 35 -50.13 1.10 -26.44
CA ILE A 35 -49.45 1.01 -27.74
C ILE A 35 -50.37 1.33 -28.92
N GLU A 36 -51.64 1.44 -28.71
CA GLU A 36 -52.62 1.64 -29.82
C GLU A 36 -52.91 3.13 -30.14
N VAL A 37 -52.30 4.09 -29.48
CA VAL A 37 -52.65 5.51 -29.69
C VAL A 37 -51.46 6.28 -30.24
N GLU A 38 -51.57 6.78 -31.47
CA GLU A 38 -50.72 7.75 -32.17
C GLU A 38 -49.21 7.50 -32.25
N ARG A 39 -48.77 6.91 -33.36
CA ARG A 39 -47.41 6.45 -33.66
C ARG A 39 -46.23 7.42 -33.37
N GLY A 40 -46.41 8.70 -33.35
CA GLY A 40 -45.32 9.65 -33.16
C GLY A 40 -44.94 9.95 -31.69
N LYS A 41 -45.95 10.13 -30.81
CA LYS A 41 -45.74 10.45 -29.41
C LYS A 41 -45.40 9.25 -28.57
N VAL A 42 -46.01 8.10 -28.90
CA VAL A 42 -45.74 6.80 -28.25
C VAL A 42 -44.33 6.31 -28.56
N ALA A 43 -43.85 6.45 -29.81
CA ALA A 43 -42.50 6.06 -30.16
C ALA A 43 -41.42 6.84 -29.38
N ARG A 44 -41.62 8.13 -29.14
CA ARG A 44 -40.72 8.94 -28.31
C ARG A 44 -40.75 8.53 -26.83
N MET A 45 -41.93 8.24 -26.30
CA MET A 45 -42.04 7.80 -24.91
C MET A 45 -41.48 6.40 -24.68
N ILE A 46 -41.72 5.45 -25.58
CA ILE A 46 -41.15 4.10 -25.54
C ILE A 46 -39.60 4.18 -25.63
N THR A 47 -39.09 4.98 -26.56
CA THR A 47 -37.64 5.16 -26.72
C THR A 47 -37.01 5.75 -25.48
N ALA A 48 -37.64 6.75 -24.85
CA ALA A 48 -37.14 7.35 -23.61
C ALA A 48 -37.14 6.35 -22.43
N THR A 49 -38.22 5.57 -22.30
CA THR A 49 -38.37 4.54 -21.24
C THR A 49 -37.34 3.41 -21.42
N VAL A 50 -37.20 2.89 -22.64
CA VAL A 50 -36.21 1.85 -22.96
C VAL A 50 -34.79 2.36 -22.71
N THR A 51 -34.48 3.59 -23.14
CA THR A 51 -33.17 4.21 -22.88
C THR A 51 -32.93 4.35 -21.39
N SER A 52 -33.93 4.77 -20.61
CA SER A 52 -33.80 4.90 -19.17
C SER A 52 -33.54 3.56 -18.47
N VAL A 53 -34.31 2.49 -18.86
CA VAL A 53 -34.11 1.13 -18.32
C VAL A 53 -32.72 0.59 -18.66
N VAL A 54 -32.27 0.77 -19.92
CA VAL A 54 -30.93 0.34 -20.33
C VAL A 54 -29.83 1.08 -19.56
N VAL A 55 -29.99 2.39 -19.33
CA VAL A 55 -29.05 3.19 -18.54
C VAL A 55 -29.03 2.72 -17.10
N VAL A 56 -30.18 2.52 -16.45
CA VAL A 56 -30.26 2.03 -15.07
C VAL A 56 -29.60 0.66 -14.93
N ARG A 57 -29.94 -0.31 -15.80
CA ARG A 57 -29.28 -1.63 -15.77
C ARG A 57 -27.79 -1.57 -16.01
N ARG A 58 -27.33 -0.71 -16.91
CA ARG A 58 -25.89 -0.52 -17.15
C ARG A 58 -25.20 0.06 -15.91
N LEU A 59 -25.87 0.95 -15.18
CA LEU A 59 -25.37 1.50 -13.93
C LEU A 59 -25.35 0.45 -12.82
N GLU A 60 -26.43 -0.35 -12.68
CA GLU A 60 -26.49 -1.45 -11.72
C GLU A 60 -25.42 -2.52 -11.99
N CYS A 61 -25.23 -2.90 -13.25
CA CYS A 61 -24.21 -3.86 -13.66
C CYS A 61 -22.79 -3.32 -13.37
N LYS A 62 -22.53 -2.04 -13.64
CA LYS A 62 -21.26 -1.40 -13.28
C LYS A 62 -21.08 -1.35 -11.77
N ALA A 63 -22.10 -0.98 -10.99
CA ALA A 63 -22.04 -0.94 -9.54
C ALA A 63 -21.75 -2.32 -8.95
N THR A 64 -22.41 -3.37 -9.46
CA THR A 64 -22.17 -4.77 -9.02
C THR A 64 -20.76 -5.23 -9.39
N ALA A 65 -20.29 -4.95 -10.59
CA ALA A 65 -18.93 -5.29 -11.02
C ALA A 65 -17.89 -4.56 -10.18
N MET A 66 -18.08 -3.28 -9.87
CA MET A 66 -17.20 -2.48 -9.00
C MET A 66 -17.20 -3.03 -7.57
N SER A 67 -18.36 -3.42 -7.03
CA SER A 67 -18.44 -4.01 -5.69
C SER A 67 -17.72 -5.37 -5.60
N ASN A 68 -17.84 -6.20 -6.64
CA ASN A 68 -17.14 -7.48 -6.72
C ASN A 68 -15.63 -7.28 -6.85
N GLN A 69 -15.19 -6.33 -7.68
CA GLN A 69 -13.77 -5.99 -7.81
C GLN A 69 -13.18 -5.47 -6.50
N ALA A 70 -13.92 -4.63 -5.75
CA ALA A 70 -13.52 -4.16 -4.44
C ALA A 70 -13.40 -5.31 -3.43
N ARG A 71 -14.33 -6.25 -3.40
CA ARG A 71 -14.29 -7.44 -2.53
C ARG A 71 -13.09 -8.32 -2.85
N VAL A 72 -12.82 -8.61 -4.13
CA VAL A 72 -11.67 -9.40 -4.55
C VAL A 72 -10.36 -8.72 -4.17
N SER A 73 -10.23 -7.42 -4.42
CA SER A 73 -9.02 -6.70 -4.06
C SER A 73 -8.81 -6.64 -2.55
N ASN A 74 -9.86 -6.43 -1.74
CA ASN A 74 -9.74 -6.49 -0.27
C ASN A 74 -9.33 -7.89 0.20
N GLY A 75 -9.87 -8.96 -0.40
CA GLY A 75 -9.46 -10.32 -0.13
C GLY A 75 -7.97 -10.55 -0.38
N LEU A 76 -7.44 -10.07 -1.52
CA LEU A 76 -6.01 -10.15 -1.84
C LEU A 76 -5.15 -9.36 -0.85
N LEU A 77 -5.58 -8.17 -0.43
CA LEU A 77 -4.85 -7.37 0.56
C LEU A 77 -4.78 -8.09 1.92
N TRP A 78 -5.87 -8.74 2.35
CA TRP A 78 -5.86 -9.59 3.54
C TRP A 78 -4.92 -10.79 3.39
N VAL A 79 -4.86 -11.41 2.22
CA VAL A 79 -3.89 -12.49 1.96
C VAL A 79 -2.47 -12.01 2.16
N PHE A 80 -2.09 -10.83 1.66
CA PHE A 80 -0.74 -10.29 1.89
C PHE A 80 -0.46 -10.00 3.37
N ILE A 81 -1.43 -9.46 4.12
CA ILE A 81 -1.27 -9.24 5.57
C ILE A 81 -1.06 -10.57 6.29
N VAL A 82 -1.89 -11.58 6.01
CA VAL A 82 -1.76 -12.91 6.62
C VAL A 82 -0.43 -13.56 6.25
N LEU A 83 -0.01 -13.49 4.98
CA LEU A 83 1.28 -14.00 4.55
C LEU A 83 2.44 -13.31 5.28
N TYR A 84 2.37 -12.01 5.52
CA TYR A 84 3.39 -11.29 6.26
C TYR A 84 3.43 -11.72 7.74
N VAL A 85 2.27 -11.88 8.36
CA VAL A 85 2.16 -12.40 9.74
C VAL A 85 2.72 -13.81 9.84
N LEU A 86 2.37 -14.71 8.92
CA LEU A 86 2.90 -16.07 8.88
C LEU A 86 4.42 -16.11 8.65
N MET A 87 4.91 -15.25 7.76
CA MET A 87 6.35 -15.06 7.55
C MET A 87 7.03 -14.60 8.85
N GLY A 88 6.47 -13.61 9.55
CA GLY A 88 6.99 -13.15 10.83
C GLY A 88 6.99 -14.26 11.89
N ALA A 89 5.90 -15.01 12.00
CA ALA A 89 5.77 -16.13 12.92
C ALA A 89 6.72 -17.30 12.59
N SER A 90 7.14 -17.46 11.33
CA SER A 90 8.08 -18.51 10.93
C SER A 90 9.48 -18.37 11.55
N ARG A 91 9.80 -17.23 12.17
CA ARG A 91 11.02 -17.08 13.00
C ARG A 91 11.06 -18.06 14.17
N LEU A 92 9.90 -18.45 14.67
CA LEU A 92 9.77 -19.49 15.73
C LEU A 92 10.33 -20.85 15.28
N LEU A 93 10.46 -21.10 13.98
CA LEU A 93 10.97 -22.38 13.44
C LEU A 93 12.50 -22.48 13.45
N HIS A 94 13.23 -21.39 13.76
CA HIS A 94 14.69 -21.31 13.82
C HIS A 94 15.40 -21.90 12.57
N ASN A 95 14.79 -21.80 11.38
CA ASN A 95 15.33 -22.32 10.15
C ASN A 95 16.26 -21.31 9.46
N PRO A 96 17.58 -21.54 9.40
CA PRO A 96 18.53 -20.57 8.85
C PRO A 96 18.37 -20.33 7.34
N HIS A 97 17.91 -21.33 6.57
CA HIS A 97 17.64 -21.16 5.15
C HIS A 97 16.47 -20.21 4.92
N LEU A 98 15.41 -20.37 5.71
CA LEU A 98 14.25 -19.49 5.65
C LEU A 98 14.63 -18.07 6.06
N GLN A 99 15.42 -17.90 7.11
CA GLN A 99 15.87 -16.59 7.59
C GLN A 99 16.65 -15.80 6.53
N ARG A 100 17.48 -16.47 5.71
CA ARG A 100 18.20 -15.83 4.59
C ARG A 100 17.26 -15.33 3.50
N LEU A 101 16.10 -15.96 3.31
CA LEU A 101 15.12 -15.57 2.30
C LEU A 101 14.15 -14.48 2.79
N MET A 102 14.08 -14.22 4.11
CA MET A 102 13.15 -13.26 4.72
C MET A 102 13.17 -11.87 4.07
N PRO A 103 14.33 -11.24 3.78
CA PRO A 103 14.34 -9.93 3.14
C PRO A 103 13.61 -9.94 1.79
N PHE A 104 13.85 -10.97 0.97
CA PHE A 104 13.23 -11.11 -0.35
C PHE A 104 11.72 -11.37 -0.25
N ILE A 105 11.30 -12.26 0.64
CA ILE A 105 9.90 -12.63 0.87
C ILE A 105 9.14 -11.40 1.42
N SER A 106 9.71 -10.68 2.39
CA SER A 106 9.08 -9.50 2.99
C SER A 106 8.85 -8.40 1.95
N VAL A 107 9.87 -8.09 1.14
CA VAL A 107 9.75 -7.07 0.09
C VAL A 107 8.75 -7.52 -0.98
N ALA A 108 8.73 -8.80 -1.37
CA ALA A 108 7.76 -9.32 -2.35
C ALA A 108 6.31 -9.20 -1.85
N ILE A 109 6.04 -9.53 -0.58
CA ILE A 109 4.70 -9.40 0.02
C ILE A 109 4.29 -7.93 0.10
N LEU A 110 5.18 -7.05 0.59
CA LEU A 110 4.93 -5.60 0.69
C LEU A 110 4.68 -4.99 -0.69
N MET A 111 5.47 -5.39 -1.69
CA MET A 111 5.32 -4.93 -3.07
C MET A 111 3.98 -5.38 -3.66
N GLY A 112 3.58 -6.64 -3.46
CA GLY A 112 2.28 -7.16 -3.88
C GLY A 112 1.13 -6.37 -3.25
N PHE A 113 1.21 -6.11 -1.94
CA PHE A 113 0.25 -5.29 -1.23
C PHE A 113 0.18 -3.86 -1.81
N ALA A 114 1.34 -3.20 -1.96
CA ALA A 114 1.42 -1.84 -2.50
C ALA A 114 0.87 -1.74 -3.93
N ILE A 115 1.15 -2.73 -4.79
CA ILE A 115 0.63 -2.78 -6.16
C ILE A 115 -0.89 -2.86 -6.17
N VAL A 116 -1.47 -3.83 -5.46
CA VAL A 116 -2.94 -4.03 -5.45
C VAL A 116 -3.64 -2.81 -4.86
N HIS A 117 -3.15 -2.32 -3.73
CA HIS A 117 -3.75 -1.17 -3.05
C HIS A 117 -3.53 0.15 -3.82
N GLY A 118 -2.31 0.39 -4.30
CA GLY A 118 -1.93 1.64 -4.96
C GLY A 118 -2.57 1.82 -6.33
N ILE A 119 -2.67 0.76 -7.12
CA ILE A 119 -3.39 0.80 -8.41
C ILE A 119 -4.88 1.08 -8.18
N ARG A 120 -5.47 0.50 -7.14
CA ARG A 120 -6.87 0.76 -6.76
C ARG A 120 -7.07 2.22 -6.34
N ARG A 121 -6.10 2.83 -5.63
CA ARG A 121 -6.17 4.20 -5.11
C ARG A 121 -5.87 5.24 -6.18
N TYR A 122 -4.79 5.09 -6.90
CA TYR A 122 -4.26 6.10 -7.84
C TYR A 122 -4.47 5.74 -9.31
N GLY A 123 -4.86 4.50 -9.62
CA GLY A 123 -4.74 3.97 -10.97
C GLY A 123 -3.29 3.65 -11.33
N TRP A 124 -3.10 2.83 -12.38
CA TRP A 124 -1.78 2.31 -12.74
C TRP A 124 -0.78 3.41 -13.14
N ARG A 125 -1.24 4.48 -13.83
CA ARG A 125 -0.37 5.55 -14.34
C ARG A 125 0.32 6.32 -13.22
N HIS A 126 -0.46 6.84 -12.27
CA HIS A 126 0.09 7.61 -11.13
C HIS A 126 0.87 6.72 -10.18
N PHE A 127 0.46 5.46 -10.05
CA PHE A 127 1.19 4.49 -9.22
C PHE A 127 2.57 4.15 -9.81
N VAL A 128 2.68 4.00 -11.16
CA VAL A 128 3.96 3.83 -11.84
C VAL A 128 4.85 5.07 -11.69
N VAL A 129 4.29 6.28 -11.72
CA VAL A 129 5.07 7.50 -11.44
C VAL A 129 5.63 7.47 -10.03
N PHE A 130 4.84 7.07 -9.02
CA PHE A 130 5.35 6.91 -7.66
C PHE A 130 6.50 5.89 -7.59
N PHE A 131 6.35 4.76 -8.26
CA PHE A 131 7.41 3.75 -8.34
C PHE A 131 8.70 4.31 -8.97
N ILE A 132 8.59 5.00 -10.10
CA ILE A 132 9.75 5.58 -10.79
C ILE A 132 10.44 6.63 -9.90
N VAL A 133 9.66 7.52 -9.28
CA VAL A 133 10.19 8.55 -8.38
C VAL A 133 10.91 7.91 -7.20
N ALA A 134 10.28 6.92 -6.54
CA ALA A 134 10.88 6.20 -5.42
C ALA A 134 12.16 5.47 -5.84
N PHE A 135 12.12 4.77 -6.97
CA PHE A 135 13.27 4.01 -7.48
C PHE A 135 14.46 4.92 -7.81
N VAL A 136 14.23 5.97 -8.61
CA VAL A 136 15.31 6.84 -9.07
C VAL A 136 15.94 7.62 -7.89
N ILE A 137 15.11 8.19 -7.03
CA ILE A 137 15.61 8.99 -5.90
C ILE A 137 16.33 8.09 -4.90
N SER A 138 15.75 6.95 -4.48
CA SER A 138 16.43 6.06 -3.53
C SER A 138 17.75 5.53 -4.09
N TRP A 139 17.77 5.05 -5.34
CA TRP A 139 19.00 4.60 -5.98
C TRP A 139 20.06 5.70 -6.05
N SER A 140 19.68 6.94 -6.35
CA SER A 140 20.60 8.08 -6.43
C SER A 140 21.19 8.43 -5.06
N TYR A 141 20.36 8.48 -4.01
CA TYR A 141 20.81 8.78 -2.63
C TYR A 141 21.68 7.65 -2.07
N GLU A 142 21.31 6.39 -2.28
CA GLU A 142 22.12 5.23 -1.90
C GLU A 142 23.49 5.25 -2.58
N THR A 143 23.51 5.46 -3.89
CA THR A 143 24.74 5.55 -4.68
C THR A 143 25.61 6.72 -4.21
N LEU A 144 25.01 7.90 -4.03
CA LEU A 144 25.72 9.07 -3.54
C LEU A 144 26.34 8.83 -2.16
N SER A 145 25.60 8.18 -1.26
CA SER A 145 26.09 7.89 0.08
C SER A 145 27.23 6.89 0.10
N ILE A 146 27.15 5.83 -0.70
CA ILE A 146 28.24 4.86 -0.82
C ILE A 146 29.54 5.53 -1.32
N LEU A 147 29.40 6.49 -2.27
CA LEU A 147 30.55 7.18 -2.85
C LEU A 147 31.12 8.31 -1.99
N THR A 148 30.27 9.05 -1.26
CA THR A 148 30.64 10.30 -0.60
C THR A 148 30.38 10.34 0.90
N GLY A 149 29.63 9.37 1.44
CA GLY A 149 29.13 9.38 2.80
C GLY A 149 27.88 10.26 3.03
N PHE A 150 27.46 11.07 2.06
CA PHE A 150 26.24 11.87 2.18
C PHE A 150 25.09 11.20 1.44
N PRO A 151 23.88 11.09 2.04
CA PRO A 151 23.47 11.60 3.34
C PRO A 151 23.48 10.58 4.49
N PHE A 152 23.67 9.26 4.21
CA PHE A 152 23.46 8.20 5.21
C PHE A 152 24.69 7.91 6.07
N GLY A 153 25.89 8.29 5.63
CA GLY A 153 27.19 7.87 6.16
C GLY A 153 27.93 6.96 5.19
N HIS A 154 29.17 6.57 5.55
CA HIS A 154 29.96 5.65 4.73
C HIS A 154 29.60 4.20 5.02
N TYR A 155 29.11 3.48 4.04
CA TYR A 155 28.82 2.05 4.14
C TYR A 155 29.01 1.32 2.81
N VAL A 156 28.95 0.02 2.87
CA VAL A 156 29.00 -0.86 1.68
C VAL A 156 27.97 -1.97 1.85
N TYR A 157 27.28 -2.31 0.77
CA TYR A 157 26.43 -3.48 0.73
C TYR A 157 27.25 -4.76 0.53
N THR A 158 26.95 -5.78 1.33
CA THR A 158 27.44 -7.15 1.09
C THR A 158 26.64 -7.85 0.00
N ASP A 159 26.92 -9.11 -0.27
CA ASP A 159 26.18 -9.88 -1.28
C ASP A 159 24.92 -10.56 -0.72
N ASN A 160 24.61 -10.37 0.57
CA ASN A 160 23.46 -10.97 1.26
C ASN A 160 22.10 -10.54 0.68
N LEU A 161 22.05 -9.39 0.01
CA LEU A 161 20.83 -8.84 -0.61
C LEU A 161 20.72 -9.09 -2.11
N GLY A 162 21.57 -10.01 -2.64
CA GLY A 162 21.51 -10.45 -4.03
C GLY A 162 22.11 -9.48 -5.04
N PRO A 163 21.66 -9.52 -6.31
CA PRO A 163 22.26 -8.76 -7.40
C PRO A 163 22.13 -7.25 -7.20
N LYS A 164 23.16 -6.52 -7.63
CA LYS A 164 23.27 -5.07 -7.49
C LYS A 164 23.07 -4.35 -8.84
N LEU A 165 22.41 -3.21 -8.81
CA LEU A 165 22.46 -2.20 -9.85
C LEU A 165 23.61 -1.27 -9.51
N TRP A 166 24.77 -1.51 -10.12
CA TRP A 166 26.04 -0.89 -9.79
C TRP A 166 26.45 -1.18 -8.33
N LEU A 167 26.23 -0.23 -7.39
CA LEU A 167 26.63 -0.35 -5.99
C LEU A 167 25.47 -0.78 -5.06
N VAL A 168 24.22 -0.66 -5.52
CA VAL A 168 23.01 -0.81 -4.70
C VAL A 168 22.30 -2.12 -5.06
N PRO A 169 21.97 -3.00 -4.08
CA PRO A 169 21.17 -4.19 -4.35
C PRO A 169 19.80 -3.86 -4.94
N LEU A 170 19.38 -4.63 -5.95
CA LEU A 170 18.08 -4.42 -6.62
C LEU A 170 16.89 -4.54 -5.67
N LEU A 171 17.05 -5.17 -4.53
CA LEU A 171 16.02 -5.34 -3.51
C LEU A 171 15.69 -4.01 -2.79
N ILE A 172 16.64 -3.09 -2.69
CA ILE A 172 16.53 -1.87 -1.90
C ILE A 172 15.45 -0.93 -2.44
N MET A 173 15.45 -0.64 -3.74
CA MET A 173 14.48 0.29 -4.32
C MET A 173 13.02 -0.19 -4.21
N PRO A 174 12.67 -1.48 -4.45
CA PRO A 174 11.36 -2.02 -4.12
C PRO A 174 10.99 -1.94 -2.64
N ALA A 175 11.97 -2.07 -1.71
CA ALA A 175 11.72 -1.90 -0.28
C ALA A 175 11.34 -0.45 0.04
N TYR A 176 12.10 0.54 -0.45
CA TYR A 176 11.75 1.96 -0.34
C TYR A 176 10.35 2.27 -0.89
N PHE A 177 10.05 1.75 -2.08
CA PHE A 177 8.77 1.98 -2.71
C PHE A 177 7.61 1.38 -1.93
N SER A 178 7.68 0.10 -1.56
CA SER A 178 6.56 -0.62 -0.97
C SER A 178 6.26 -0.15 0.45
N MET A 179 7.28 -0.01 1.28
CA MET A 179 7.14 0.52 2.64
C MET A 179 6.81 2.01 2.61
N GLY A 180 7.43 2.75 1.70
CA GLY A 180 7.15 4.16 1.46
C GLY A 180 5.71 4.41 1.05
N TYR A 181 5.11 3.54 0.23
CA TYR A 181 3.69 3.64 -0.11
C TYR A 181 2.77 3.50 1.12
N ILE A 182 3.09 2.57 2.03
CA ILE A 182 2.34 2.36 3.27
C ILE A 182 2.48 3.61 4.17
N ALA A 183 3.70 4.10 4.38
CA ALA A 183 3.97 5.29 5.19
C ALA A 183 3.27 6.54 4.62
N TRP A 184 3.29 6.72 3.30
CA TRP A 184 2.54 7.77 2.60
C TRP A 184 1.04 7.70 2.89
N THR A 185 0.46 6.50 2.82
CA THR A 185 -0.98 6.31 3.09
C THR A 185 -1.33 6.60 4.54
N LEU A 186 -0.48 6.18 5.49
CA LEU A 186 -0.67 6.48 6.90
C LEU A 186 -0.59 7.98 7.20
N ALA A 187 0.33 8.71 6.57
CA ALA A 187 0.41 10.17 6.73
C ALA A 187 -0.89 10.88 6.32
N HIS A 188 -1.56 10.44 5.25
CA HIS A 188 -2.87 10.96 4.89
C HIS A 188 -3.90 10.70 5.99
N VAL A 189 -3.96 9.49 6.53
CA VAL A 189 -4.85 9.16 7.65
C VAL A 189 -4.56 10.01 8.89
N LEU A 190 -3.28 10.17 9.24
CA LEU A 190 -2.86 10.95 10.40
C LEU A 190 -3.20 12.43 10.30
N LEU A 191 -3.36 12.95 9.09
CA LEU A 191 -3.77 14.34 8.82
C LEU A 191 -5.25 14.46 8.45
N ASP A 192 -6.04 13.38 8.60
CA ASP A 192 -7.47 13.32 8.20
C ASP A 192 -7.70 13.68 6.72
N ARG A 193 -6.74 13.31 5.83
CA ARG A 193 -6.80 13.56 4.39
C ARG A 193 -7.17 12.30 3.63
N TYR A 194 -8.47 12.16 3.37
CA TYR A 194 -9.04 11.00 2.69
C TYR A 194 -9.40 11.26 1.22
N ASP A 195 -9.12 12.46 0.72
CA ASP A 195 -9.46 12.89 -0.65
C ASP A 195 -8.25 12.94 -1.61
N ASP A 196 -7.05 12.68 -1.12
CA ASP A 196 -5.78 12.72 -1.86
C ASP A 196 -5.44 14.08 -2.55
N ARG A 197 -6.25 15.10 -2.39
CA ARG A 197 -5.98 16.44 -2.92
C ARG A 197 -5.15 17.23 -1.93
N LEU A 198 -3.87 17.36 -2.25
CA LEU A 198 -2.96 18.13 -1.42
C LEU A 198 -2.94 19.59 -1.89
N ALA A 199 -3.19 20.53 -0.98
CA ALA A 199 -3.17 21.95 -1.26
C ALA A 199 -2.49 22.74 -0.12
N GLY A 200 -1.88 23.87 -0.45
CA GLY A 200 -1.22 24.72 0.53
C GLY A 200 -0.13 23.99 1.32
N ALA A 201 -0.17 24.09 2.64
CA ALA A 201 0.81 23.49 3.53
C ALA A 201 0.85 21.95 3.47
N GLU A 202 -0.22 21.29 3.04
CA GLU A 202 -0.32 19.83 2.99
C GLU A 202 0.66 19.20 2.01
N VAL A 203 1.01 19.92 0.95
CA VAL A 203 2.03 19.50 -0.02
C VAL A 203 3.39 19.24 0.64
N VAL A 204 3.63 19.83 1.81
CA VAL A 204 4.84 19.65 2.61
C VAL A 204 4.58 18.80 3.85
N LEU A 205 3.43 19.02 4.54
CA LEU A 205 3.12 18.32 5.80
C LEU A 205 2.90 16.83 5.62
N VAL A 206 2.23 16.39 4.54
CA VAL A 206 2.03 14.96 4.25
C VAL A 206 3.37 14.27 3.97
N PRO A 207 4.26 14.78 3.08
CA PRO A 207 5.62 14.29 2.93
C PRO A 207 6.40 14.24 4.23
N ALA A 208 6.39 15.31 5.04
CA ALA A 208 7.12 15.37 6.29
C ALA A 208 6.67 14.27 7.27
N LEU A 209 5.36 14.11 7.45
CA LEU A 209 4.81 13.09 8.34
C LEU A 209 5.05 11.66 7.81
N ALA A 210 4.91 11.44 6.50
CA ALA A 210 5.22 10.16 5.87
C ALA A 210 6.70 9.77 6.09
N SER A 211 7.59 10.75 6.06
CA SER A 211 9.03 10.53 6.32
C SER A 211 9.29 10.07 7.74
N PHE A 212 8.65 10.66 8.75
CA PHE A 212 8.74 10.16 10.12
C PHE A 212 8.24 8.72 10.23
N VAL A 213 7.08 8.40 9.62
CA VAL A 213 6.53 7.03 9.64
C VAL A 213 7.49 6.03 8.97
N MET A 214 8.17 6.45 7.91
CA MET A 214 9.16 5.60 7.24
C MET A 214 10.42 5.39 8.09
N VAL A 215 10.93 6.44 8.72
CA VAL A 215 12.13 6.37 9.59
C VAL A 215 11.87 5.54 10.85
N MET A 216 10.63 5.52 11.39
CA MET A 216 10.29 4.62 12.50
C MET A 216 10.53 3.15 12.14
N TRP A 217 10.24 2.76 10.90
CA TRP A 217 10.53 1.41 10.42
C TRP A 217 12.04 1.18 10.29
N ASP A 218 12.79 2.13 9.73
CA ASP A 218 14.24 2.03 9.59
C ASP A 218 14.95 1.90 10.93
N LEU A 219 14.54 2.69 11.95
CA LEU A 219 15.04 2.57 13.32
C LEU A 219 14.89 1.14 13.90
N CYS A 220 13.85 0.41 13.49
CA CYS A 220 13.62 -0.94 13.96
C CYS A 220 14.47 -1.99 13.22
N ILE A 221 14.78 -1.75 11.94
CA ILE A 221 15.38 -2.81 11.11
C ILE A 221 16.88 -2.64 10.92
N ASP A 222 17.39 -1.42 10.86
CA ASP A 222 18.77 -1.16 10.47
C ASP A 222 19.80 -1.82 11.40
N PRO A 223 19.75 -1.70 12.74
CA PRO A 223 20.71 -2.36 13.61
C PRO A 223 20.77 -3.88 13.44
N ALA A 224 19.60 -4.52 13.28
CA ALA A 224 19.55 -5.96 13.08
C ALA A 224 20.05 -6.37 11.69
N SER A 225 19.79 -5.56 10.67
CA SER A 225 20.19 -5.84 9.29
C SER A 225 21.67 -5.56 9.04
N SER A 226 22.23 -4.51 9.63
CA SER A 226 23.63 -4.15 9.49
C SER A 226 24.51 -4.92 10.48
N THR A 227 24.29 -4.76 11.78
CA THR A 227 25.20 -5.24 12.84
C THR A 227 25.04 -6.73 13.13
N ILE A 228 23.82 -7.29 13.04
CA ILE A 228 23.59 -8.72 13.24
C ILE A 228 23.74 -9.51 11.93
N SER A 229 22.99 -9.08 10.90
CA SER A 229 22.91 -9.87 9.65
C SER A 229 24.01 -9.52 8.64
N GLY A 230 24.73 -8.40 8.82
CA GLY A 230 25.78 -7.97 7.91
C GLY A 230 25.29 -7.75 6.46
N SER A 231 24.06 -7.29 6.27
CA SER A 231 23.54 -6.99 4.94
C SER A 231 24.19 -5.77 4.31
N TRP A 232 24.62 -4.83 5.14
CA TRP A 232 25.54 -3.74 4.85
C TRP A 232 26.42 -3.46 6.05
N ILE A 233 27.54 -2.83 5.83
CA ILE A 233 28.57 -2.57 6.84
C ILE A 233 28.83 -1.08 6.90
N TRP A 234 28.54 -0.46 8.03
CA TRP A 234 28.90 0.93 8.32
C TRP A 234 30.41 1.03 8.57
N ARG A 235 31.12 1.77 7.73
CA ARG A 235 32.60 1.84 7.81
C ARG A 235 33.10 2.48 9.07
N ASP A 236 32.39 3.55 9.48
CA ASP A 236 32.76 4.38 10.63
C ASP A 236 32.01 3.96 11.91
N GLY A 237 31.17 2.93 11.81
CA GLY A 237 30.29 2.52 12.91
C GLY A 237 29.27 3.59 13.30
N GLY A 238 28.75 3.53 14.52
CA GLY A 238 27.82 4.51 15.04
C GLY A 238 27.21 4.14 16.38
N GLY A 239 26.75 5.17 17.12
CA GLY A 239 26.26 5.02 18.50
C GLY A 239 24.95 4.27 18.66
N TYR A 240 24.18 4.04 17.59
CA TYR A 240 22.93 3.27 17.64
C TYR A 240 23.19 1.85 17.17
N PHE A 241 23.79 1.03 18.05
CA PHE A 241 24.16 -0.37 17.76
C PHE A 241 24.99 -0.55 16.48
N GLY A 242 25.97 0.33 16.27
CA GLY A 242 26.83 0.34 15.09
C GLY A 242 26.29 1.15 13.91
N VAL A 243 25.07 1.71 14.00
CA VAL A 243 24.45 2.55 12.98
C VAL A 243 24.70 4.03 13.30
N PRO A 244 25.20 4.84 12.34
CA PRO A 244 25.42 6.27 12.56
C PRO A 244 24.11 7.07 12.60
N LEU A 245 24.02 8.10 13.44
CA LEU A 245 22.84 8.97 13.54
C LEU A 245 22.49 9.61 12.18
N VAL A 246 23.50 9.97 11.41
CA VAL A 246 23.31 10.59 10.08
C VAL A 246 22.54 9.69 9.12
N ASN A 247 22.55 8.36 9.31
CA ASN A 247 21.72 7.44 8.53
C ASN A 247 20.24 7.80 8.63
N PHE A 248 19.73 7.96 9.84
CA PHE A 248 18.29 8.24 10.06
C PHE A 248 17.89 9.63 9.55
N LEU A 249 18.79 10.62 9.66
CA LEU A 249 18.60 11.94 9.08
C LEU A 249 18.61 11.88 7.55
N GLY A 250 19.51 11.09 7.00
CA GLY A 250 19.61 10.83 5.57
C GLY A 250 18.38 10.10 5.03
N TRP A 251 17.89 9.08 5.76
CA TRP A 251 16.63 8.40 5.43
C TRP A 251 15.47 9.38 5.39
N TYR A 252 15.35 10.24 6.43
CA TYR A 252 14.31 11.27 6.44
C TYR A 252 14.40 12.17 5.20
N LEU A 253 15.59 12.65 4.86
CA LEU A 253 15.82 13.52 3.71
C LEU A 253 15.47 12.81 2.38
N CYS A 254 15.92 11.58 2.20
CA CYS A 254 15.69 10.80 1.00
C CYS A 254 14.19 10.56 0.77
N VAL A 255 13.49 10.01 1.78
CA VAL A 255 12.06 9.71 1.63
C VAL A 255 11.20 10.97 1.58
N PHE A 256 11.59 12.05 2.27
CA PHE A 256 10.94 13.35 2.12
C PHE A 256 11.03 13.87 0.68
N THR A 257 12.19 13.71 0.05
CA THR A 257 12.37 14.08 -1.36
C THR A 257 11.45 13.26 -2.27
N ILE A 258 11.36 11.94 -2.06
CA ILE A 258 10.44 11.05 -2.80
C ILE A 258 8.99 11.55 -2.66
N TYR A 259 8.54 11.75 -1.43
CA TYR A 259 7.15 12.13 -1.15
C TYR A 259 6.82 13.54 -1.64
N LEU A 260 7.73 14.49 -1.49
CA LEU A 260 7.55 15.85 -1.98
C LEU A 260 7.43 15.88 -3.50
N MET A 261 8.30 15.17 -4.20
CA MET A 261 8.21 15.06 -5.67
C MET A 261 6.90 14.44 -6.12
N PHE A 262 6.43 13.40 -5.43
CA PHE A 262 5.14 12.79 -5.73
C PHE A 262 3.97 13.70 -5.38
N ALA A 263 4.00 14.42 -4.25
CA ALA A 263 2.99 15.42 -3.89
C ALA A 263 2.86 16.53 -4.93
N LEU A 264 3.99 17.08 -5.39
CA LEU A 264 4.04 18.10 -6.44
C LEU A 264 3.52 17.57 -7.78
N TYR A 265 3.81 16.31 -8.11
CA TYR A 265 3.25 15.65 -9.28
C TYR A 265 1.73 15.53 -9.18
N LEU A 266 1.21 15.03 -8.05
CA LEU A 266 -0.23 14.89 -7.83
C LEU A 266 -0.95 16.24 -7.89
N GLN A 267 -0.38 17.29 -7.31
CA GLN A 267 -0.95 18.65 -7.33
C GLN A 267 -1.16 19.15 -8.76
N ARG A 268 -0.28 18.79 -9.70
CA ARG A 268 -0.36 19.19 -11.11
C ARG A 268 -1.25 18.29 -11.96
N SER A 269 -1.58 17.10 -11.48
CA SER A 269 -2.33 16.09 -12.23
C SER A 269 -3.83 16.23 -11.98
N ALA A 270 -4.56 16.90 -12.88
CA ALA A 270 -6.01 17.13 -12.73
C ALA A 270 -6.88 15.86 -12.87
N GLU A 271 -6.37 14.78 -13.48
CA GLU A 271 -7.17 13.61 -13.88
C GLU A 271 -7.43 12.58 -12.78
N TRP A 272 -6.62 12.55 -11.71
CA TRP A 272 -6.66 11.48 -10.74
C TRP A 272 -7.80 11.56 -9.70
N THR A 273 -8.58 12.65 -9.71
CA THR A 273 -9.67 12.93 -8.76
C THR A 273 -10.85 11.94 -8.83
N ARG A 274 -10.76 10.86 -9.60
CA ARG A 274 -11.83 9.89 -9.83
C ARG A 274 -11.70 8.57 -9.07
N ALA A 275 -10.84 8.46 -8.06
CA ALA A 275 -10.78 7.25 -7.26
C ALA A 275 -12.09 7.06 -6.47
N THR A 276 -12.89 6.11 -6.89
CA THR A 276 -14.24 5.84 -6.37
C THR A 276 -14.24 5.19 -4.98
N ASN A 277 -13.06 4.76 -4.50
CA ASN A 277 -12.92 3.92 -3.29
C ASN A 277 -12.41 4.67 -2.06
N LEU A 278 -12.24 5.99 -2.13
CA LEU A 278 -11.66 6.76 -1.01
C LEU A 278 -12.60 6.87 0.20
N ARG A 279 -13.90 6.57 0.03
CA ARG A 279 -14.88 6.52 1.12
C ARG A 279 -14.96 5.16 1.82
N ASP A 280 -14.35 4.13 1.24
CA ASP A 280 -14.32 2.80 1.84
C ASP A 280 -13.27 2.77 2.98
N ARG A 281 -13.71 2.48 4.19
CA ARG A 281 -12.84 2.35 5.37
C ARG A 281 -11.70 1.38 5.14
N SER A 282 -11.92 0.30 4.40
CA SER A 282 -10.90 -0.70 4.11
C SER A 282 -9.69 -0.11 3.37
N THR A 283 -9.89 0.92 2.54
CA THR A 283 -8.82 1.62 1.83
C THR A 283 -7.80 2.24 2.80
N TRP A 284 -8.21 2.63 3.98
CA TRP A 284 -7.35 3.29 4.96
C TRP A 284 -6.94 2.38 6.12
N THR A 285 -7.79 1.40 6.45
CA THR A 285 -7.53 0.43 7.51
C THR A 285 -6.48 -0.61 7.13
N LEU A 286 -6.54 -1.15 5.90
CA LEU A 286 -5.65 -2.23 5.49
C LEU A 286 -4.17 -1.83 5.45
N PRO A 287 -3.77 -0.63 4.99
CA PRO A 287 -2.38 -0.19 5.12
C PRO A 287 -1.91 -0.03 6.57
N ALA A 288 -2.80 0.41 7.48
CA ALA A 288 -2.47 0.47 8.92
C ALA A 288 -2.25 -0.93 9.51
N LEU A 289 -3.07 -1.90 9.13
CA LEU A 289 -2.90 -3.30 9.55
C LEU A 289 -1.65 -3.93 8.93
N MET A 290 -1.31 -3.59 7.69
CA MET A 290 -0.07 -4.06 7.08
C MET A 290 1.16 -3.46 7.78
N TYR A 291 1.12 -2.19 8.16
CA TYR A 291 2.17 -1.56 8.96
C TYR A 291 2.32 -2.23 10.33
N ALA A 292 1.20 -2.61 10.97
CA ALA A 292 1.22 -3.42 12.18
C ALA A 292 1.84 -4.81 11.96
N ALA A 293 1.49 -5.47 10.85
CA ALA A 293 2.07 -6.78 10.54
C ALA A 293 3.59 -6.72 10.36
N VAL A 294 4.12 -5.61 9.83
CA VAL A 294 5.57 -5.38 9.67
C VAL A 294 6.31 -5.34 11.02
N MET A 295 5.66 -4.95 12.11
CA MET A 295 6.26 -4.93 13.44
C MET A 295 6.44 -6.34 14.03
N LEU A 296 5.62 -7.30 13.66
CA LEU A 296 5.53 -8.59 14.32
C LEU A 296 6.88 -9.32 14.45
N PRO A 297 7.72 -9.40 13.42
CA PRO A 297 9.05 -10.00 13.56
C PRO A 297 9.88 -9.33 14.66
N ARG A 298 9.83 -8.00 14.75
CA ARG A 298 10.60 -7.22 15.75
C ARG A 298 10.13 -7.50 17.17
N LEU A 299 8.82 -7.65 17.36
CA LEU A 299 8.23 -7.96 18.67
C LEU A 299 8.52 -9.41 19.13
N LEU A 300 8.72 -10.32 18.19
CA LEU A 300 9.01 -11.73 18.50
C LEU A 300 10.51 -11.98 18.77
N GLU A 301 11.40 -11.26 18.09
CA GLU A 301 12.85 -11.49 18.17
C GLU A 301 13.43 -11.55 19.59
N PRO A 302 13.06 -10.66 20.53
CA PRO A 302 13.58 -10.76 21.90
C PRO A 302 13.25 -12.05 22.63
N ALA A 303 12.17 -12.72 22.23
CA ALA A 303 11.72 -13.97 22.87
C ALA A 303 12.26 -15.23 22.21
N VAL A 304 12.73 -15.13 20.95
CA VAL A 304 13.07 -16.31 20.13
C VAL A 304 14.52 -16.33 19.68
N SER A 305 15.26 -15.24 19.83
CA SER A 305 16.66 -15.14 19.38
C SER A 305 17.61 -15.25 20.57
N ASP A 306 18.69 -16.01 20.38
CA ASP A 306 19.76 -16.07 21.39
C ASP A 306 20.46 -14.71 21.50
N SER A 307 20.87 -14.34 22.72
CA SER A 307 21.67 -13.18 22.96
C SER A 307 23.15 -13.54 22.89
N VAL A 308 23.79 -13.08 21.82
CA VAL A 308 25.23 -13.30 21.55
C VAL A 308 25.93 -11.95 21.33
N GLN A 309 27.23 -11.92 21.51
CA GLN A 309 28.03 -10.73 21.21
C GLN A 309 28.29 -10.61 19.71
N VAL A 310 28.14 -9.41 19.19
CA VAL A 310 28.52 -9.01 17.83
C VAL A 310 29.34 -7.75 17.88
N THR A 311 30.32 -7.61 16.99
CA THR A 311 31.22 -6.45 16.96
C THR A 311 30.93 -5.64 15.71
N SER A 312 30.62 -4.35 15.89
CA SER A 312 30.52 -3.40 14.79
C SER A 312 31.89 -3.03 14.23
N ASN A 313 31.93 -2.44 13.04
CA ASN A 313 33.18 -2.19 12.32
C ASN A 313 34.12 -1.18 13.04
N ASP A 314 33.58 -0.35 13.92
CA ASP A 314 34.31 0.56 14.79
C ASP A 314 34.89 -0.09 16.08
N GLY A 315 34.72 -1.41 16.21
CA GLY A 315 35.23 -2.19 17.33
C GLY A 315 34.33 -2.25 18.57
N HIS A 316 33.16 -1.58 18.56
CA HIS A 316 32.19 -1.70 19.64
C HIS A 316 31.52 -3.08 19.67
N VAL A 317 31.39 -3.62 20.88
CA VAL A 317 30.74 -4.92 21.12
C VAL A 317 29.30 -4.68 21.60
N TRP A 318 28.36 -5.31 20.93
CA TRP A 318 26.92 -5.22 21.22
C TRP A 318 26.37 -6.61 21.54
N TRP A 319 25.34 -6.66 22.38
CA TRP A 319 24.55 -7.88 22.57
C TRP A 319 23.38 -7.88 21.59
N THR A 320 23.21 -8.97 20.85
CA THR A 320 22.07 -9.10 19.92
C THR A 320 20.73 -9.00 20.64
N GLY A 321 20.64 -9.48 21.89
CA GLY A 321 19.47 -9.32 22.74
C GLY A 321 19.10 -7.86 23.00
N ASP A 322 20.09 -6.97 23.21
CA ASP A 322 19.83 -5.54 23.40
C ASP A 322 19.35 -4.88 22.11
N ILE A 323 19.93 -5.26 20.97
CA ILE A 323 19.46 -4.80 19.64
C ILE A 323 18.02 -5.20 19.39
N HIS A 324 17.67 -6.46 19.67
CA HIS A 324 16.30 -6.96 19.50
C HIS A 324 15.32 -6.28 20.47
N ALA A 325 15.72 -6.08 21.73
CA ALA A 325 14.90 -5.38 22.72
C ALA A 325 14.65 -3.92 22.31
N ALA A 326 15.68 -3.20 21.86
CA ALA A 326 15.55 -1.82 21.38
C ALA A 326 14.63 -1.76 20.14
N SER A 327 14.82 -2.66 19.16
CA SER A 327 13.95 -2.75 17.99
C SER A 327 12.49 -3.00 18.37
N ALA A 328 12.22 -3.89 19.33
CA ALA A 328 10.89 -4.16 19.83
C ALA A 328 10.26 -2.95 20.55
N LEU A 329 11.03 -2.24 21.38
CA LEU A 329 10.56 -1.02 22.06
C LEU A 329 10.23 0.09 21.05
N VAL A 330 11.09 0.33 20.05
CA VAL A 330 10.83 1.31 19.00
C VAL A 330 9.57 0.91 18.22
N ALA A 331 9.45 -0.36 17.80
CA ALA A 331 8.27 -0.84 17.10
C ALA A 331 6.99 -0.65 17.94
N LEU A 332 7.02 -0.99 19.23
CA LEU A 332 5.87 -0.91 20.13
C LEU A 332 5.43 0.54 20.37
N PHE A 333 6.36 1.45 20.66
CA PHE A 333 6.02 2.80 21.09
C PHE A 333 5.97 3.82 19.97
N THR A 334 6.41 3.48 18.76
CA THR A 334 6.31 4.36 17.58
C THR A 334 5.36 3.78 16.52
N MET A 335 5.68 2.62 15.96
CA MET A 335 4.91 2.05 14.86
C MET A 335 3.51 1.60 15.32
N LEU A 336 3.38 0.94 16.48
CA LEU A 336 2.07 0.55 17.02
C LEU A 336 1.25 1.79 17.40
N PHE A 337 1.88 2.82 17.98
CA PHE A 337 1.21 4.08 18.28
C PHE A 337 0.60 4.70 17.00
N VAL A 338 1.38 4.80 15.92
CA VAL A 338 0.90 5.28 14.61
C VAL A 338 -0.25 4.41 14.09
N THR A 339 -0.11 3.09 14.18
CA THR A 339 -1.17 2.15 13.76
C THR A 339 -2.47 2.38 14.53
N VAL A 340 -2.41 2.41 15.87
CA VAL A 340 -3.59 2.60 16.73
C VAL A 340 -4.24 3.96 16.44
N LEU A 341 -3.45 5.02 16.34
CA LEU A 341 -3.96 6.35 16.02
C LEU A 341 -4.64 6.38 14.65
N ALA A 342 -4.04 5.75 13.64
CA ALA A 342 -4.63 5.65 12.31
C ALA A 342 -5.98 4.89 12.33
N LEU A 343 -6.04 3.75 13.02
CA LEU A 343 -7.27 2.97 13.16
C LEU A 343 -8.38 3.75 13.89
N VAL A 344 -8.03 4.48 14.96
CA VAL A 344 -8.98 5.34 15.69
C VAL A 344 -9.50 6.47 14.79
N ARG A 345 -8.63 7.11 13.99
CA ARG A 345 -9.06 8.17 13.07
C ARG A 345 -10.00 7.64 11.99
N VAL A 346 -9.66 6.51 11.37
CA VAL A 346 -10.53 5.86 10.36
C VAL A 346 -11.86 5.46 10.95
N SER A 347 -11.88 4.87 12.17
CA SER A 347 -13.13 4.42 12.82
C SER A 347 -14.07 5.58 13.19
N ARG A 348 -13.51 6.73 13.56
CA ARG A 348 -14.26 7.91 13.98
C ARG A 348 -14.71 8.82 12.83
N ASN A 349 -14.19 8.63 11.62
CA ASN A 349 -14.54 9.50 10.49
C ASN A 349 -15.92 9.12 9.94
N PRO A 350 -16.94 10.02 10.04
CA PRO A 350 -18.30 9.75 9.58
C PRO A 350 -18.43 9.72 8.07
N ALA A 351 -17.48 10.28 7.32
CA ALA A 351 -17.49 10.29 5.86
C ALA A 351 -17.05 8.95 5.24
N LEU A 352 -16.50 8.03 6.06
CA LEU A 352 -16.07 6.69 5.65
C LEU A 352 -17.12 5.65 6.04
N HIS A 353 -17.38 4.69 5.17
CA HIS A 353 -18.36 3.61 5.36
C HIS A 353 -17.84 2.24 4.96
#